data_0ded72ea56815e05b72656e5b04b93db
#
_entry.id   0ded72ea56815e05b72656e5b04b93db
#
_cell.length_a   1.000
_cell.length_b   1.000
_cell.length_c   1.000
_cell.angle_alpha   90.00
_cell.angle_beta   90.00
_cell.angle_gamma   90.00
#
_symmetry.space_group_name_H-M   'P 1'
#
loop_
_entity.id
_entity.type
_entity.pdbx_description
1 polymer ?
#
loop_
_entity_poly.entity_id
_entity_poly.type
_entity_poly.pdbx_seq_one_letter_code
_entity_poly.pdbx_strand_id
1 'polypeptide(L)'
;VIFYSNGFEHWLWDDTQCAPRQVQGFFTKDELALLIQRRTSKALLGSVDVNKQIVERYYQHRAITAIGEHFETDKQRKSLLVMATGAGKTRTVVALADLLMRANWAKRVLFLCDRTALVNQAVNAFKTHLPDSSPINLVTESDQDGRVYVSTYQTMVGKIDEYRPDGTRRFGVGHFDLVVIDEAHRSVYRKYRGIFDYF
;
A
#
# COMPACT_ATOMS: atom_id res chain seq x y z
N VAL A 1 6.72 -10.80 16.08
CA VAL A 1 5.62 -11.14 15.18
C VAL A 1 5.17 -12.56 15.48
N ILE A 2 3.91 -12.76 15.72
CA ILE A 2 3.33 -14.05 16.08
C ILE A 2 2.25 -14.39 15.05
N PHE A 3 2.31 -15.60 14.49
CA PHE A 3 1.21 -16.20 13.75
C PHE A 3 0.56 -17.28 14.61
N TYR A 4 -0.77 -17.31 14.62
CA TYR A 4 -1.50 -18.42 15.19
C TYR A 4 -2.64 -18.84 14.27
N SER A 5 -2.98 -20.13 14.29
CA SER A 5 -3.93 -20.72 13.37
C SER A 5 -4.62 -21.92 14.01
N ASN A 6 -5.89 -22.12 13.66
CA ASN A 6 -6.65 -23.32 13.97
C ASN A 6 -6.76 -24.28 12.75
N GLY A 7 -5.99 -24.00 11.66
CA GLY A 7 -6.03 -24.75 10.41
C GLY A 7 -6.99 -24.16 9.37
N PHE A 8 -7.97 -23.37 9.77
CA PHE A 8 -8.96 -22.73 8.88
C PHE A 8 -8.79 -21.21 8.85
N GLU A 9 -8.49 -20.62 10.00
CA GLU A 9 -8.26 -19.19 10.15
C GLU A 9 -6.83 -18.95 10.57
N HIS A 10 -6.22 -17.93 10.00
CA HIS A 10 -4.87 -17.49 10.30
C HIS A 10 -4.89 -16.08 10.85
N TRP A 11 -4.12 -15.85 11.88
CA TRP A 11 -4.02 -14.56 12.55
C TRP A 11 -2.56 -14.13 12.65
N LEU A 12 -2.34 -12.85 12.44
CA LEU A 12 -1.06 -12.17 12.61
C LEU A 12 -1.16 -11.19 13.77
N TRP A 13 -0.23 -11.27 14.68
CA TRP A 13 -0.04 -10.29 15.73
C TRP A 13 1.38 -9.71 15.66
N ASP A 14 1.47 -8.43 15.31
CA ASP A 14 2.67 -7.64 15.51
C ASP A 14 2.49 -6.80 16.77
N ASP A 15 2.98 -7.32 17.89
CA ASP A 15 2.84 -6.76 19.23
C ASP A 15 3.42 -5.34 19.38
N THR A 16 4.28 -4.92 18.44
CA THR A 16 4.86 -3.57 18.43
C THR A 16 4.09 -2.57 17.57
N GLN A 17 3.25 -3.03 16.67
CA GLN A 17 2.62 -2.17 15.66
C GLN A 17 1.11 -2.05 15.80
N CYS A 18 0.41 -3.14 15.94
CA CYS A 18 -1.05 -3.15 15.95
C CYS A 18 -1.63 -4.39 16.63
N ALA A 19 -2.94 -4.32 16.94
CA ALA A 19 -3.71 -5.44 17.44
C ALA A 19 -3.69 -6.65 16.49
N PRO A 20 -3.94 -7.87 17.00
CA PRO A 20 -4.06 -9.07 16.18
C PRO A 20 -5.10 -8.90 15.07
N ARG A 21 -4.79 -9.42 13.89
CA ARG A 21 -5.69 -9.39 12.75
C ARG A 21 -5.73 -10.73 12.02
N GLN A 22 -6.87 -11.03 11.43
CA GLN A 22 -6.99 -12.16 10.51
C GLN A 22 -6.20 -11.88 9.22
N VAL A 23 -5.56 -12.92 8.69
CA VAL A 23 -4.79 -12.90 7.44
C VAL A 23 -5.13 -14.13 6.60
N GLN A 24 -4.96 -14.02 5.29
CA GLN A 24 -5.30 -15.11 4.35
C GLN A 24 -4.15 -16.10 4.12
N GLY A 25 -3.12 -16.07 4.96
CA GLY A 25 -1.99 -16.98 4.88
C GLY A 25 -0.80 -16.49 5.67
N PHE A 26 0.34 -17.16 5.50
CA PHE A 26 1.58 -16.84 6.17
C PHE A 26 2.47 -15.96 5.29
N PHE A 27 3.24 -15.10 5.92
CA PHE A 27 4.27 -14.32 5.25
C PHE A 27 5.43 -15.21 4.84
N THR A 28 6.05 -14.89 3.72
CA THR A 28 7.32 -15.52 3.32
C THR A 28 8.44 -15.12 4.27
N LYS A 29 9.54 -15.88 4.24
CA LYS A 29 10.73 -15.57 5.05
C LYS A 29 11.23 -14.15 4.83
N ASP A 30 11.25 -13.68 3.58
CA ASP A 30 11.73 -12.35 3.23
C ASP A 30 10.77 -11.25 3.68
N GLU A 31 9.46 -11.49 3.60
CA GLU A 31 8.44 -10.56 4.12
C GLU A 31 8.55 -10.43 5.65
N LEU A 32 8.77 -11.53 6.35
CA LEU A 32 9.00 -11.52 7.80
C LEU A 32 10.31 -10.82 8.17
N ALA A 33 11.39 -11.10 7.47
CA ALA A 33 12.68 -10.45 7.70
C ALA A 33 12.56 -8.93 7.52
N LEU A 34 11.87 -8.48 6.49
CA LEU A 34 11.59 -7.06 6.24
C LEU A 34 10.75 -6.44 7.36
N LEU A 35 9.72 -7.14 7.83
CA LEU A 35 8.88 -6.67 8.92
C LEU A 35 9.68 -6.49 10.22
N ILE A 36 10.55 -7.47 10.54
CA ILE A 36 11.41 -7.43 11.72
C ILE A 36 12.44 -6.28 11.62
N GLN A 37 13.07 -6.13 10.45
CA GLN A 37 14.04 -5.05 10.20
C GLN A 37 13.40 -3.66 10.41
N ARG A 38 12.16 -3.48 10.00
CA ARG A 38 11.44 -2.22 10.17
C ARG A 38 11.16 -1.84 11.61
N ARG A 39 11.12 -2.79 12.55
CA ARG A 39 10.91 -2.48 13.97
C ARG A 39 11.98 -1.54 14.52
N THR A 40 13.21 -1.64 14.01
CA THR A 40 14.36 -0.83 14.46
C THR A 40 14.74 0.29 13.49
N SER A 41 14.30 0.22 12.24
CA SER A 41 14.72 1.16 11.19
C SER A 41 13.65 2.17 10.76
N LYS A 42 12.44 2.09 11.30
CA LYS A 42 11.41 3.10 11.06
C LYS A 42 11.79 4.43 11.71
N ALA A 43 11.74 5.51 10.92
CA ALA A 43 11.78 6.86 11.47
C ALA A 43 10.39 7.28 11.93
N LEU A 44 10.32 8.21 12.89
CA LEU A 44 9.07 8.84 13.29
C LEU A 44 8.52 9.64 12.12
N LEU A 45 7.24 9.47 11.77
CA LEU A 45 6.62 10.15 10.62
C LEU A 45 6.62 11.66 10.81
N GLY A 46 6.44 12.14 12.03
CA GLY A 46 6.55 13.56 12.38
C GLY A 46 7.96 14.15 12.24
N SER A 47 9.01 13.32 12.13
CA SER A 47 10.39 13.77 11.94
C SER A 47 10.80 13.87 10.46
N VAL A 48 9.96 13.41 9.55
CA VAL A 48 10.23 13.41 8.11
C VAL A 48 9.31 14.43 7.43
N ASP A 49 9.91 15.45 6.83
CA ASP A 49 9.15 16.51 6.15
C ASP A 49 8.39 15.96 4.92
N VAL A 50 7.16 16.44 4.75
CA VAL A 50 6.39 16.24 3.52
C VAL A 50 7.09 16.93 2.35
N ASN A 51 7.30 16.20 1.26
CA ASN A 51 8.02 16.72 0.10
C ASN A 51 7.22 17.82 -0.62
N LYS A 52 7.67 19.07 -0.47
CA LYS A 52 7.04 20.27 -1.06
C LYS A 52 7.14 20.31 -2.59
N GLN A 53 8.05 19.56 -3.19
CA GLN A 53 8.12 19.45 -4.66
C GLN A 53 6.99 18.59 -5.24
N ILE A 54 6.45 17.66 -4.44
CA ILE A 54 5.33 16.83 -4.84
C ILE A 54 4.00 17.53 -4.55
N VAL A 55 3.83 18.13 -3.37
CA VAL A 55 2.61 18.82 -2.94
C VAL A 55 2.93 20.20 -2.38
N GLU A 56 2.15 21.21 -2.80
CA GLU A 56 2.38 22.60 -2.44
C GLU A 56 1.27 23.18 -1.55
N ARG A 57 0.07 22.57 -1.63
CA ARG A 57 -1.13 23.13 -1.00
C ARG A 57 -1.19 22.73 0.47
N TYR A 58 -1.49 23.68 1.34
CA TYR A 58 -1.52 23.46 2.79
C TYR A 58 -2.43 22.31 3.23
N TYR A 59 -3.58 22.13 2.58
CA TYR A 59 -4.51 21.07 2.93
C TYR A 59 -3.98 19.67 2.56
N GLN A 60 -3.12 19.57 1.54
CA GLN A 60 -2.45 18.30 1.20
C GLN A 60 -1.43 17.93 2.27
N HIS A 61 -0.63 18.89 2.72
CA HIS A 61 0.30 18.70 3.84
C HIS A 61 -0.45 18.26 5.10
N ARG A 62 -1.51 19.01 5.46
CA ARG A 62 -2.34 18.68 6.62
C ARG A 62 -2.93 17.28 6.54
N ALA A 63 -3.42 16.83 5.37
CA ALA A 63 -3.95 15.51 5.17
C ALA A 63 -2.88 14.42 5.35
N ILE A 64 -1.68 14.61 4.79
CA ILE A 64 -0.57 13.66 4.91
C ILE A 64 -0.11 13.56 6.37
N THR A 65 0.05 14.68 7.06
CA THR A 65 0.42 14.72 8.47
C THR A 65 -0.61 13.99 9.34
N ALA A 66 -1.91 14.27 9.14
CA ALA A 66 -2.98 13.62 9.89
C ALA A 66 -3.03 12.09 9.65
N ILE A 67 -2.77 11.63 8.42
CA ILE A 67 -2.65 10.19 8.13
C ILE A 67 -1.43 9.60 8.84
N GLY A 68 -0.30 10.30 8.83
CA GLY A 68 0.91 9.89 9.55
C GLY A 68 0.67 9.73 11.05
N GLU A 69 0.07 10.73 11.70
CA GLU A 69 -0.30 10.70 13.11
C GLU A 69 -1.25 9.52 13.41
N HIS A 70 -2.23 9.30 12.55
CA HIS A 70 -3.18 8.20 12.68
C HIS A 70 -2.51 6.82 12.64
N PHE A 71 -1.52 6.64 11.76
CA PHE A 71 -0.76 5.40 11.69
C PHE A 71 0.23 5.25 12.85
N GLU A 72 0.93 6.30 13.22
CA GLU A 72 2.01 6.26 14.20
C GLU A 72 1.51 6.30 15.63
N THR A 73 0.64 7.26 15.96
CA THR A 73 0.16 7.54 17.32
C THR A 73 -1.04 6.67 17.67
N ASP A 74 -2.05 6.66 16.80
CA ASP A 74 -3.29 5.92 17.05
C ASP A 74 -3.19 4.43 16.73
N LYS A 75 -2.05 3.99 16.14
CA LYS A 75 -1.79 2.60 15.73
C LYS A 75 -2.86 2.03 14.80
N GLN A 76 -3.52 2.87 14.04
CA GLN A 76 -4.53 2.46 13.08
C GLN A 76 -3.87 1.99 11.78
N ARG A 77 -4.50 1.02 11.11
CA ARG A 77 -4.00 0.47 9.85
C ARG A 77 -4.72 1.02 8.62
N LYS A 78 -5.84 1.72 8.82
CA LYS A 78 -6.69 2.22 7.75
C LYS A 78 -6.95 3.70 7.95
N SER A 79 -6.91 4.46 6.87
CA SER A 79 -7.26 5.87 6.89
C SER A 79 -8.13 6.20 5.68
N LEU A 80 -9.08 7.10 5.84
CA LEU A 80 -9.94 7.58 4.77
C LEU A 80 -9.58 9.04 4.46
N LEU A 81 -9.19 9.28 3.21
CA LEU A 81 -8.93 10.62 2.68
C LEU A 81 -10.07 11.06 1.78
N VAL A 82 -10.82 12.08 2.19
CA VAL A 82 -11.89 12.69 1.40
C VAL A 82 -11.43 14.01 0.83
N MET A 83 -11.38 14.10 -0.49
CA MET A 83 -10.96 15.30 -1.23
C MET A 83 -11.87 15.56 -2.42
N ALA A 84 -12.13 16.82 -2.71
CA ALA A 84 -12.89 17.21 -3.88
C ALA A 84 -12.20 16.79 -5.20
N THR A 85 -12.97 16.66 -6.26
CA THR A 85 -12.43 16.43 -7.61
C THR A 85 -11.52 17.61 -8.00
N GLY A 86 -10.37 17.32 -8.60
CA GLY A 86 -9.38 18.35 -8.96
C GLY A 86 -8.52 18.88 -7.80
N ALA A 87 -8.75 18.45 -6.56
CA ALA A 87 -7.94 18.86 -5.40
C ALA A 87 -6.55 18.20 -5.33
N GLY A 88 -6.22 17.32 -6.29
CA GLY A 88 -4.91 16.67 -6.36
C GLY A 88 -4.79 15.40 -5.53
N LYS A 89 -5.85 14.60 -5.44
CA LYS A 89 -5.87 13.30 -4.71
C LYS A 89 -4.67 12.43 -5.03
N THR A 90 -4.43 12.14 -6.31
CA THR A 90 -3.31 11.28 -6.74
C THR A 90 -1.96 11.85 -6.27
N ARG A 91 -1.76 13.16 -6.43
CA ARG A 91 -0.52 13.84 -6.02
C ARG A 91 -0.32 13.77 -4.50
N THR A 92 -1.39 13.92 -3.72
CA THR A 92 -1.37 13.75 -2.25
C THR A 92 -0.97 12.34 -1.86
N VAL A 93 -1.49 11.33 -2.56
CA VAL A 93 -1.13 9.93 -2.31
C VAL A 93 0.31 9.62 -2.70
N VAL A 94 0.80 10.17 -3.82
CA VAL A 94 2.22 10.04 -4.20
C VAL A 94 3.13 10.63 -3.13
N ALA A 95 2.79 11.80 -2.58
CA ALA A 95 3.56 12.42 -1.50
C ALA A 95 3.46 11.65 -0.17
N LEU A 96 2.32 11.03 0.13
CA LEU A 96 2.19 10.11 1.27
C LEU A 96 3.06 8.87 1.09
N ALA A 97 3.07 8.27 -0.10
CA ALA A 97 3.93 7.13 -0.41
C ALA A 97 5.42 7.50 -0.28
N ASP A 98 5.82 8.67 -0.78
CA ASP A 98 7.18 9.22 -0.60
C ASP A 98 7.56 9.33 0.88
N LEU A 99 6.70 9.95 1.69
CA LEU A 99 6.92 10.08 3.13
C LEU A 99 7.11 8.72 3.81
N LEU A 100 6.19 7.79 3.56
CA LEU A 100 6.23 6.45 4.15
C LEU A 100 7.44 5.63 3.69
N MET A 101 7.88 5.79 2.44
CA MET A 101 9.08 5.14 1.92
C MET A 101 10.36 5.72 2.53
N ARG A 102 10.48 7.05 2.64
CA ARG A 102 11.63 7.71 3.27
C ARG A 102 11.74 7.43 4.77
N ALA A 103 10.59 7.32 5.44
CA ALA A 103 10.53 6.94 6.85
C ALA A 103 10.65 5.42 7.10
N ASN A 104 10.87 4.62 6.05
CA ASN A 104 10.95 3.16 6.10
C ASN A 104 9.71 2.45 6.68
N TRP A 105 8.54 3.07 6.49
CA TRP A 105 7.24 2.48 6.85
C TRP A 105 6.69 1.59 5.74
N ALA A 106 6.93 1.95 4.49
CA ALA A 106 6.51 1.17 3.33
C ALA A 106 7.68 0.98 2.35
N LYS A 107 7.80 -0.20 1.77
CA LYS A 107 8.73 -0.52 0.69
C LYS A 107 7.99 -0.78 -0.62
N ARG A 108 6.84 -1.46 -0.54
CA ARG A 108 6.01 -1.79 -1.69
C ARG A 108 4.60 -1.23 -1.52
N VAL A 109 4.16 -0.52 -2.54
CA VAL A 109 2.86 0.15 -2.58
C VAL A 109 2.03 -0.43 -3.71
N LEU A 110 0.78 -0.79 -3.42
CA LEU A 110 -0.24 -1.13 -4.40
C LEU A 110 -1.23 0.03 -4.52
N PHE A 111 -1.39 0.57 -5.71
CA PHE A 111 -2.39 1.60 -6.03
C PHE A 111 -3.47 1.01 -6.94
N LEU A 112 -4.70 1.03 -6.48
CA LEU A 112 -5.86 0.43 -7.16
C LEU A 112 -6.79 1.50 -7.70
N CYS A 113 -7.12 1.41 -9.01
CA CYS A 113 -8.04 2.28 -9.72
C CYS A 113 -9.20 1.47 -10.33
N ASP A 114 -10.28 2.16 -10.67
CA ASP A 114 -11.42 1.52 -11.34
C ASP A 114 -11.18 1.29 -12.86
N ARG A 115 -10.40 2.17 -13.51
CA ARG A 115 -10.25 2.18 -14.98
C ARG A 115 -8.79 2.24 -15.42
N THR A 116 -8.48 1.60 -16.55
CA THR A 116 -7.13 1.59 -17.15
C THR A 116 -6.58 2.99 -17.44
N ALA A 117 -7.43 3.94 -17.83
CA ALA A 117 -7.00 5.33 -18.04
C ALA A 117 -6.44 5.96 -16.75
N LEU A 118 -7.05 5.67 -15.59
CA LEU A 118 -6.57 6.15 -14.30
C LEU A 118 -5.28 5.43 -13.87
N VAL A 119 -5.12 4.15 -14.23
CA VAL A 119 -3.86 3.41 -14.02
C VAL A 119 -2.70 4.13 -14.73
N ASN A 120 -2.84 4.45 -16.02
CA ASN A 120 -1.82 5.15 -16.78
C ASN A 120 -1.50 6.54 -16.19
N GLN A 121 -2.54 7.27 -15.77
CA GLN A 121 -2.36 8.56 -15.10
C GLN A 121 -1.60 8.45 -13.78
N ALA A 122 -1.95 7.46 -12.96
CA ALA A 122 -1.26 7.22 -11.69
C ALA A 122 0.19 6.77 -11.89
N VAL A 123 0.46 5.84 -12.83
CA VAL A 123 1.82 5.42 -13.19
C VAL A 123 2.67 6.63 -13.61
N ASN A 124 2.12 7.50 -14.47
CA ASN A 124 2.84 8.71 -14.91
C ASN A 124 3.10 9.66 -13.75
N ALA A 125 2.15 9.82 -12.83
CA ALA A 125 2.34 10.65 -11.64
C ALA A 125 3.46 10.09 -10.73
N PHE A 126 3.50 8.79 -10.51
CA PHE A 126 4.58 8.14 -9.77
C PHE A 126 5.92 8.25 -10.50
N LYS A 127 5.97 8.02 -11.81
CA LYS A 127 7.20 8.19 -12.62
C LYS A 127 7.75 9.62 -12.55
N THR A 128 6.88 10.61 -12.55
CA THR A 128 7.27 12.02 -12.50
C THR A 128 7.80 12.43 -11.12
N HIS A 129 7.17 11.98 -10.05
CA HIS A 129 7.47 12.44 -8.70
C HIS A 129 8.30 11.48 -7.86
N LEU A 130 8.29 10.19 -8.19
CA LEU A 130 9.05 9.12 -7.51
C LEU A 130 9.67 8.16 -8.53
N PRO A 131 10.57 8.63 -9.42
CA PRO A 131 11.15 7.81 -10.48
C PRO A 131 11.89 6.58 -9.93
N ASP A 132 12.58 6.73 -8.80
CA ASP A 132 13.35 5.65 -8.15
C ASP A 132 12.46 4.54 -7.54
N SER A 133 11.15 4.74 -7.49
CA SER A 133 10.20 3.73 -7.02
C SER A 133 9.87 2.66 -8.06
N SER A 134 10.37 2.81 -9.30
CA SER A 134 10.12 1.89 -10.42
C SER A 134 8.62 1.54 -10.54
N PRO A 135 7.75 2.51 -10.90
CA PRO A 135 6.31 2.27 -10.97
C PRO A 135 5.95 1.35 -12.12
N ILE A 136 5.19 0.31 -11.83
CA ILE A 136 4.77 -0.77 -12.74
C ILE A 136 3.28 -0.68 -13.01
N ASN A 137 2.90 -0.77 -14.29
CA ASN A 137 1.52 -0.92 -14.71
C ASN A 137 1.16 -2.41 -14.79
N LEU A 138 0.51 -2.96 -13.78
CA LEU A 138 0.15 -4.38 -13.75
C LEU A 138 -0.89 -4.79 -14.81
N VAL A 139 -1.51 -3.85 -15.51
CA VAL A 139 -2.44 -4.15 -16.60
C VAL A 139 -1.67 -4.54 -17.87
N THR A 140 -0.51 -3.92 -18.10
CA THR A 140 0.28 -4.08 -19.32
C THR A 140 1.63 -4.77 -19.12
N GLU A 141 2.15 -4.75 -17.87
CA GLU A 141 3.48 -5.26 -17.52
C GLU A 141 3.34 -6.41 -16.53
N SER A 142 3.66 -7.64 -16.92
CA SER A 142 3.38 -8.80 -16.08
C SER A 142 4.57 -9.26 -15.24
N ASP A 143 5.81 -9.08 -15.68
CA ASP A 143 6.97 -9.78 -15.09
C ASP A 143 8.04 -8.86 -14.47
N GLN A 144 7.69 -7.61 -14.22
CA GLN A 144 8.63 -6.64 -13.63
C GLN A 144 8.47 -6.55 -12.11
N ASP A 145 9.57 -6.33 -11.41
CA ASP A 145 9.61 -6.02 -9.99
C ASP A 145 9.86 -4.53 -9.77
N GLY A 146 9.09 -3.93 -8.88
CA GLY A 146 9.19 -2.52 -8.53
C GLY A 146 8.80 -2.27 -7.08
N ARG A 147 8.73 -1.00 -6.73
CA ARG A 147 8.29 -0.56 -5.41
C ARG A 147 6.85 -0.01 -5.42
N VAL A 148 6.37 0.42 -6.58
CA VAL A 148 4.99 0.89 -6.77
C VAL A 148 4.34 0.05 -7.86
N TYR A 149 3.20 -0.51 -7.55
CA TYR A 149 2.39 -1.29 -8.47
C TYR A 149 1.04 -0.62 -8.63
N VAL A 150 0.67 -0.33 -9.86
CA VAL A 150 -0.62 0.30 -10.18
C VAL A 150 -1.46 -0.67 -10.99
N SER A 151 -2.69 -0.89 -10.57
CA SER A 151 -3.58 -1.88 -11.19
C SER A 151 -5.03 -1.41 -11.21
N THR A 152 -5.83 -2.04 -12.06
CA THR A 152 -7.28 -2.03 -11.85
C THR A 152 -7.66 -3.07 -10.80
N TYR A 153 -8.82 -2.87 -10.16
CA TYR A 153 -9.37 -3.88 -9.26
C TYR A 153 -9.56 -5.23 -9.95
N GLN A 154 -10.05 -5.25 -11.17
CA GLN A 154 -10.30 -6.49 -11.94
C GLN A 154 -9.00 -7.24 -12.22
N THR A 155 -7.97 -6.54 -12.68
CA THR A 155 -6.66 -7.15 -12.92
C THR A 155 -6.06 -7.71 -11.63
N MET A 156 -6.17 -6.98 -10.52
CA MET A 156 -5.60 -7.41 -9.25
C MET A 156 -6.28 -8.67 -8.69
N VAL A 157 -7.62 -8.79 -8.81
CA VAL A 157 -8.33 -10.03 -8.43
C VAL A 157 -7.74 -11.25 -9.14
N GLY A 158 -7.48 -11.14 -10.46
CA GLY A 158 -6.85 -12.23 -11.21
C GLY A 158 -5.42 -12.53 -10.78
N LYS A 159 -4.71 -11.56 -10.24
CA LYS A 159 -3.28 -11.70 -9.86
C LYS A 159 -3.05 -12.18 -8.43
N ILE A 160 -4.04 -12.13 -7.56
CA ILE A 160 -3.94 -12.67 -6.18
C ILE A 160 -3.63 -14.18 -6.18
N ASP A 161 -4.23 -14.91 -7.13
CA ASP A 161 -4.05 -16.36 -7.24
C ASP A 161 -2.98 -16.78 -8.26
N GLU A 162 -2.20 -15.82 -8.77
CA GLU A 162 -1.13 -16.09 -9.73
C GLU A 162 0.08 -16.71 -9.02
N TYR A 163 0.58 -17.82 -9.57
CA TYR A 163 1.76 -18.52 -9.08
C TYR A 163 2.93 -18.32 -10.04
N ARG A 164 4.11 -18.22 -9.47
CA ARG A 164 5.37 -18.24 -10.23
C ARG A 164 5.70 -19.68 -10.68
N PRO A 165 6.61 -19.86 -11.66
CA PRO A 165 7.02 -21.21 -12.10
C PRO A 165 7.57 -22.09 -10.99
N ASP A 166 8.10 -21.50 -9.93
CA ASP A 166 8.63 -22.19 -8.75
C ASP A 166 7.54 -22.64 -7.75
N GLY A 167 6.26 -22.39 -8.06
CA GLY A 167 5.12 -22.73 -7.21
C GLY A 167 4.86 -21.75 -6.08
N THR A 168 5.61 -20.64 -5.98
CA THR A 168 5.33 -19.57 -5.01
C THR A 168 4.28 -18.61 -5.55
N ARG A 169 3.48 -17.99 -4.65
CA ARG A 169 2.54 -16.95 -5.06
C ARG A 169 3.32 -15.73 -5.54
N ARG A 170 2.86 -15.14 -6.63
CA ARG A 170 3.47 -13.91 -7.16
C ARG A 170 3.40 -12.76 -6.17
N PHE A 171 2.23 -12.57 -5.57
CA PHE A 171 1.99 -11.60 -4.51
C PHE A 171 1.53 -12.35 -3.25
N GLY A 172 2.43 -12.52 -2.29
CA GLY A 172 2.08 -13.05 -0.97
C GLY A 172 1.21 -12.08 -0.18
N VAL A 173 0.60 -12.55 0.89
CA VAL A 173 -0.27 -11.74 1.77
C VAL A 173 0.48 -10.59 2.46
N GLY A 174 1.80 -10.69 2.58
CA GLY A 174 2.69 -9.65 3.12
C GLY A 174 3.46 -8.86 2.05
N HIS A 175 3.13 -9.04 0.76
CA HIS A 175 3.88 -8.43 -0.32
C HIS A 175 3.81 -6.90 -0.32
N PHE A 176 2.62 -6.35 -0.09
CA PHE A 176 2.40 -4.91 -0.07
C PHE A 176 2.32 -4.37 1.36
N ASP A 177 2.99 -3.25 1.60
CA ASP A 177 3.01 -2.56 2.88
C ASP A 177 1.95 -1.46 2.97
N LEU A 178 1.60 -0.89 1.82
CA LEU A 178 0.56 0.11 1.66
C LEU A 178 -0.33 -0.26 0.48
N VAL A 179 -1.63 -0.32 0.72
CA VAL A 179 -2.65 -0.47 -0.32
C VAL A 179 -3.46 0.82 -0.38
N VAL A 180 -3.42 1.47 -1.53
CA VAL A 180 -4.20 2.68 -1.82
C VAL A 180 -5.39 2.31 -2.69
N ILE A 181 -6.56 2.74 -2.28
CA ILE A 181 -7.84 2.47 -2.93
C ILE A 181 -8.39 3.79 -3.45
N ASP A 182 -8.29 4.02 -4.75
CA ASP A 182 -8.92 5.17 -5.37
C ASP A 182 -10.42 4.91 -5.57
N GLU A 183 -11.24 5.96 -5.40
CA GLU A 183 -12.71 5.87 -5.48
C GLU A 183 -13.31 4.81 -4.53
N ALA A 184 -12.89 4.83 -3.26
CA ALA A 184 -13.25 3.87 -2.21
C ALA A 184 -14.72 3.95 -1.77
N HIS A 185 -15.67 3.81 -2.70
CA HIS A 185 -17.08 3.80 -2.39
C HIS A 185 -17.65 2.38 -2.17
N ARG A 186 -18.82 2.29 -1.55
CA ARG A 186 -19.40 1.01 -1.06
C ARG A 186 -19.50 -0.09 -2.13
N SER A 187 -19.77 0.25 -3.39
CA SER A 187 -19.88 -0.72 -4.47
C SER A 187 -18.54 -1.37 -4.82
N VAL A 188 -17.45 -0.61 -4.82
CA VAL A 188 -16.08 -1.11 -5.02
C VAL A 188 -15.71 -2.07 -3.91
N TYR A 189 -15.93 -1.67 -2.64
CA TYR A 189 -15.63 -2.52 -1.50
C TYR A 189 -16.38 -3.86 -1.54
N ARG A 190 -17.68 -3.86 -1.88
CA ARG A 190 -18.46 -5.10 -1.97
C ARG A 190 -17.98 -6.02 -3.09
N LYS A 191 -17.68 -5.46 -4.25
CA LYS A 191 -17.30 -6.21 -5.45
C LYS A 191 -15.90 -6.82 -5.34
N TYR A 192 -14.96 -6.10 -4.73
CA TYR A 192 -13.54 -6.45 -4.70
C TYR A 192 -13.02 -6.75 -3.29
N ARG A 193 -13.91 -7.12 -2.38
CA ARG A 193 -13.60 -7.42 -0.99
C ARG A 193 -12.45 -8.42 -0.85
N GLY A 194 -12.37 -9.42 -1.72
CA GLY A 194 -11.30 -10.41 -1.71
C GLY A 194 -9.89 -9.82 -1.74
N ILE A 195 -9.67 -8.68 -2.44
CA ILE A 195 -8.37 -8.00 -2.44
C ILE A 195 -8.06 -7.44 -1.04
N PHE A 196 -9.05 -6.81 -0.41
CA PHE A 196 -8.87 -6.12 0.87
C PHE A 196 -8.77 -7.07 2.06
N ASP A 197 -9.35 -8.26 1.92
CA ASP A 197 -9.22 -9.35 2.90
C ASP A 197 -7.88 -10.09 2.71
N TYR A 198 -7.31 -10.06 1.51
CA TYR A 198 -6.07 -10.76 1.18
C TYR A 198 -4.83 -9.99 1.69
N PHE A 199 -4.72 -8.68 1.46
CA PHE A 199 -3.61 -7.82 1.87
C PHE A 199 -3.95 -7.03 3.15
#